data_436da88d1251c92483f55b351d814e66
#
_entry.id   436da88d1251c92483f55b351d814e66
#
_cell.length_a   1.000
_cell.length_b   1.000
_cell.length_c   1.000
_cell.angle_alpha   90.00
_cell.angle_beta   90.00
_cell.angle_gamma   90.00
#
_symmetry.space_group_name_H-M   'P 1'
#
loop_
_entity.id
_entity.type
_entity.pdbx_description
1 polymer ?
#
loop_
_entity_poly.entity_id
_entity_poly.type
_entity_poly.pdbx_seq_one_letter_code
_entity_poly.pdbx_strand_id
1 'polypeptide(L)'
;MAAAVVDFVVTEHRPAITRALARDYEVMRRRIERLAGVPVRSRHYCDAEDFDAAAVVLSGSFAPWAEHDAVALDRLGESVRRFGGPVLGICGGMQLQAVFAGGAIEPRERPAVGFASVEVLDDEGLLGGLAPTAVTYEHHSWDVVTLPEDFVVLARSEDCAVEAVRARDRPWWGTQFHPEQFSVKHPDGARVLRNFFALAGVSASRALG
;
A
#
# COMPACT_ATOMS: atom_id res chain seq x y z
N MET A 1 15.50 23.43 -4.09
CA MET A 1 15.18 22.02 -3.82
C MET A 1 14.03 21.63 -4.74
N ALA A 2 14.07 20.46 -5.42
CA ALA A 2 12.92 19.97 -6.17
C ALA A 2 11.73 19.77 -5.22
N ALA A 3 10.52 20.06 -5.70
CA ALA A 3 9.31 19.83 -4.90
C ALA A 3 9.18 18.33 -4.61
N ALA A 4 8.81 17.96 -3.38
CA ALA A 4 8.56 16.57 -3.03
C ALA A 4 7.44 16.01 -3.92
N VAL A 5 7.64 14.81 -4.45
CA VAL A 5 6.64 14.06 -5.23
C VAL A 5 6.51 12.66 -4.67
N VAL A 6 5.32 12.08 -4.72
CA VAL A 6 5.08 10.67 -4.39
C VAL A 6 4.80 9.90 -5.68
N ASP A 7 5.42 8.74 -5.84
CA ASP A 7 5.10 7.82 -6.93
C ASP A 7 4.00 6.83 -6.49
N PHE A 8 2.89 6.83 -7.22
CA PHE A 8 1.82 5.85 -7.09
C PHE A 8 1.96 4.83 -8.22
N VAL A 9 2.41 3.62 -7.86
CA VAL A 9 2.66 2.54 -8.81
C VAL A 9 1.42 1.68 -8.92
N VAL A 10 0.78 1.71 -10.08
CA VAL A 10 -0.33 0.82 -10.42
C VAL A 10 0.23 -0.57 -10.71
N THR A 11 -0.08 -1.53 -9.84
CA THR A 11 0.40 -2.92 -9.94
C THR A 11 -0.56 -3.83 -10.70
N GLU A 12 -1.63 -3.30 -11.28
CA GLU A 12 -2.59 -4.06 -12.07
C GLU A 12 -2.00 -4.62 -13.38
N HIS A 13 -2.45 -5.82 -13.77
CA HIS A 13 -2.13 -6.37 -15.09
C HIS A 13 -2.61 -5.42 -16.21
N ARG A 14 -1.68 -4.92 -17.02
CA ARG A 14 -1.96 -3.84 -17.99
C ARG A 14 -3.14 -4.14 -18.93
N PRO A 15 -3.27 -5.35 -19.53
CA PRO A 15 -4.43 -5.70 -20.36
C PRO A 15 -5.76 -5.72 -19.62
N ALA A 16 -5.77 -5.92 -18.29
CA ALA A 16 -6.99 -5.90 -17.46
C ALA A 16 -7.48 -4.47 -17.16
N ILE A 17 -6.67 -3.44 -17.40
CA ILE A 17 -7.03 -2.05 -17.10
C ILE A 17 -8.07 -1.54 -18.09
N THR A 18 -9.34 -1.71 -17.75
CA THR A 18 -10.45 -1.09 -18.46
C THR A 18 -10.50 0.42 -18.23
N ARG A 19 -11.31 1.15 -19.01
CA ARG A 19 -11.57 2.59 -18.77
C ARG A 19 -12.18 2.86 -17.37
N ALA A 20 -13.01 1.95 -16.86
CA ALA A 20 -13.59 2.07 -15.53
C ALA A 20 -12.50 1.91 -14.47
N LEU A 21 -11.72 0.85 -14.54
CA LEU A 21 -10.64 0.57 -13.60
C LEU A 21 -9.57 1.67 -13.60
N ALA A 22 -9.23 2.21 -14.76
CA ALA A 22 -8.31 3.35 -14.86
C ALA A 22 -8.84 4.60 -14.12
N ARG A 23 -10.16 4.84 -14.15
CA ARG A 23 -10.79 5.92 -13.37
C ARG A 23 -10.71 5.65 -11.87
N ASP A 24 -10.88 4.41 -11.45
CA ASP A 24 -10.80 4.03 -10.05
C ASP A 24 -9.36 4.25 -9.51
N TYR A 25 -8.33 3.86 -10.25
CA TYR A 25 -6.94 4.16 -9.89
C TYR A 25 -6.67 5.68 -9.85
N GLU A 26 -7.25 6.46 -10.75
CA GLU A 26 -7.12 7.92 -10.69
C GLU A 26 -7.84 8.52 -9.47
N VAL A 27 -8.98 7.97 -9.06
CA VAL A 27 -9.66 8.36 -7.80
C VAL A 27 -8.78 8.03 -6.60
N MET A 28 -8.18 6.84 -6.55
CA MET A 28 -7.23 6.43 -5.50
C MET A 28 -6.03 7.40 -5.45
N ARG A 29 -5.40 7.65 -6.59
CA ARG A 29 -4.28 8.59 -6.71
C ARG A 29 -4.64 9.97 -6.13
N ARG A 30 -5.79 10.54 -6.50
CA ARG A 30 -6.23 11.85 -6.01
C ARG A 30 -6.52 11.87 -4.52
N ARG A 31 -7.04 10.78 -3.95
CA ARG A 31 -7.23 10.65 -2.50
C ARG A 31 -5.89 10.63 -1.77
N ILE A 32 -4.94 9.87 -2.29
CA ILE A 32 -3.56 9.81 -1.78
C ILE A 32 -2.92 11.21 -1.86
N GLU A 33 -2.99 11.89 -3.02
CA GLU A 33 -2.45 13.24 -3.23
C GLU A 33 -3.01 14.25 -2.23
N ARG A 34 -4.32 14.20 -1.97
CA ARG A 34 -4.97 15.08 -0.98
C ARG A 34 -4.43 14.90 0.42
N LEU A 35 -4.10 13.66 0.81
CA LEU A 35 -3.60 13.34 2.15
C LEU A 35 -2.09 13.54 2.26
N ALA A 36 -1.35 13.31 1.19
CA ALA A 36 0.08 13.60 1.10
C ALA A 36 0.38 15.11 1.14
N GLY A 37 -0.53 15.91 0.58
CA GLY A 37 -0.33 17.37 0.46
C GLY A 37 0.77 17.77 -0.54
N VAL A 38 1.25 16.84 -1.35
CA VAL A 38 2.23 17.00 -2.42
C VAL A 38 1.77 16.28 -3.69
N PRO A 39 2.27 16.64 -4.88
CA PRO A 39 1.90 15.96 -6.12
C PRO A 39 2.15 14.45 -6.06
N VAL A 40 1.20 13.67 -6.61
CA VAL A 40 1.31 12.22 -6.75
C VAL A 40 1.33 11.86 -8.23
N ARG A 41 2.43 11.28 -8.67
CA ARG A 41 2.66 10.84 -10.05
C ARG A 41 2.27 9.38 -10.20
N SER A 42 1.36 9.06 -11.12
CA SER A 42 1.06 7.67 -11.48
C SER A 42 2.14 7.08 -12.36
N ARG A 43 2.54 5.85 -12.04
CA ARG A 43 3.41 4.99 -12.87
C ARG A 43 2.78 3.60 -12.94
N HIS A 44 3.07 2.85 -13.99
CA HIS A 44 2.69 1.44 -14.07
C HIS A 44 3.89 0.57 -13.70
N TYR A 45 3.68 -0.58 -13.06
CA TYR A 45 4.77 -1.46 -12.62
C TYR A 45 5.70 -1.91 -13.75
N CYS A 46 5.18 -2.08 -14.97
CA CYS A 46 6.00 -2.41 -16.14
C CYS A 46 6.96 -1.30 -16.55
N ASP A 47 6.71 -0.05 -16.16
CA ASP A 47 7.46 1.14 -16.56
C ASP A 47 8.21 1.75 -15.33
N ALA A 48 8.08 1.12 -14.16
CA ALA A 48 8.68 1.61 -12.92
C ALA A 48 10.11 1.06 -12.80
N GLU A 49 11.10 1.81 -13.27
CA GLU A 49 12.52 1.44 -13.14
C GLU A 49 13.12 2.03 -11.86
N ASP A 50 13.62 3.27 -11.90
CA ASP A 50 14.16 3.92 -10.73
C ASP A 50 13.18 4.95 -10.15
N PHE A 51 13.16 5.07 -8.82
CA PHE A 51 12.30 6.02 -8.12
C PHE A 51 13.11 7.26 -7.71
N ASP A 52 12.70 8.41 -8.26
CA ASP A 52 13.11 9.74 -7.81
C ASP A 52 11.87 10.41 -7.19
N ALA A 53 11.54 10.00 -5.97
CA ALA A 53 10.35 10.40 -5.25
C ALA A 53 10.65 10.49 -3.74
N ALA A 54 9.83 11.24 -3.00
CA ALA A 54 9.93 11.31 -1.55
C ALA A 54 9.35 10.04 -0.87
N ALA A 55 8.39 9.39 -1.54
CA ALA A 55 7.82 8.12 -1.12
C ALA A 55 7.22 7.37 -2.32
N VAL A 56 7.04 6.06 -2.17
CA VAL A 56 6.39 5.19 -3.15
C VAL A 56 5.16 4.54 -2.52
N VAL A 57 4.05 4.50 -3.25
CA VAL A 57 2.84 3.76 -2.88
C VAL A 57 2.58 2.73 -3.97
N LEU A 58 2.61 1.44 -3.62
CA LEU A 58 2.24 0.34 -4.50
C LEU A 58 0.74 0.05 -4.33
N SER A 59 -0.02 0.05 -5.41
CA SER A 59 -1.47 -0.20 -5.37
C SER A 59 -1.81 -1.68 -5.14
N GLY A 60 -3.08 -1.99 -4.95
CA GLY A 60 -3.63 -3.33 -5.15
C GLY A 60 -3.75 -3.69 -6.62
N SER A 61 -4.09 -4.97 -6.87
CA SER A 61 -4.42 -5.52 -8.18
C SER A 61 -5.64 -6.43 -8.08
N PHE A 62 -6.47 -6.42 -9.12
CA PHE A 62 -7.65 -7.28 -9.23
C PHE A 62 -7.41 -8.50 -10.12
N ALA A 63 -6.48 -8.41 -11.06
CA ALA A 63 -6.13 -9.53 -11.92
C ALA A 63 -5.40 -10.64 -11.15
N PRO A 64 -5.58 -11.91 -11.54
CA PRO A 64 -4.80 -13.02 -10.97
C PRO A 64 -3.31 -12.80 -11.13
N TRP A 65 -2.53 -13.10 -10.12
CA TRP A 65 -1.07 -12.91 -10.15
C TRP A 65 -0.39 -13.66 -11.29
N ALA A 66 -0.95 -14.81 -11.72
CA ALA A 66 -0.43 -15.59 -12.85
C ALA A 66 -0.51 -14.88 -14.21
N GLU A 67 -1.32 -13.81 -14.34
CA GLU A 67 -1.44 -13.03 -15.57
C GLU A 67 -0.42 -11.90 -15.67
N HIS A 68 0.21 -11.55 -14.54
CA HIS A 68 1.17 -10.44 -14.50
C HIS A 68 2.49 -10.80 -15.20
N ASP A 69 3.15 -9.80 -15.75
CA ASP A 69 4.51 -9.94 -16.30
C ASP A 69 5.50 -10.16 -15.15
N ALA A 70 5.93 -11.41 -14.98
CA ALA A 70 6.84 -11.80 -13.91
C ALA A 70 8.18 -11.06 -13.98
N VAL A 71 8.71 -10.83 -15.19
CA VAL A 71 9.96 -10.09 -15.37
C VAL A 71 9.81 -8.63 -14.96
N ALA A 72 8.67 -8.02 -15.26
CA ALA A 72 8.39 -6.66 -14.83
C ALA A 72 8.17 -6.57 -13.31
N LEU A 73 7.55 -7.57 -12.68
CA LEU A 73 7.41 -7.64 -11.23
C LEU A 73 8.78 -7.81 -10.53
N ASP A 74 9.65 -8.65 -11.06
CA ASP A 74 11.02 -8.81 -10.54
C ASP A 74 11.80 -7.50 -10.62
N ARG A 75 11.72 -6.79 -11.76
CA ARG A 75 12.34 -5.46 -11.92
C ARG A 75 11.76 -4.44 -10.95
N LEU A 76 10.43 -4.43 -10.75
CA LEU A 76 9.80 -3.59 -9.73
C LEU A 76 10.38 -3.89 -8.35
N GLY A 77 10.49 -5.17 -7.96
CA GLY A 77 11.05 -5.60 -6.69
C GLY A 77 12.49 -5.11 -6.50
N GLU A 78 13.32 -5.18 -7.53
CA GLU A 78 14.68 -4.63 -7.51
C GLU A 78 14.68 -3.10 -7.35
N SER A 79 13.80 -2.42 -8.09
CA SER A 79 13.68 -0.94 -8.03
C SER A 79 13.22 -0.46 -6.67
N VAL A 80 12.25 -1.15 -6.05
CA VAL A 80 11.76 -0.86 -4.70
C VAL A 80 12.89 -1.08 -3.66
N ARG A 81 13.69 -2.14 -3.81
CA ARG A 81 14.84 -2.38 -2.91
C ARG A 81 15.94 -1.32 -3.08
N ARG A 82 16.25 -0.92 -4.32
CA ARG A 82 17.24 0.14 -4.59
C ARG A 82 16.80 1.52 -4.13
N PHE A 83 15.51 1.79 -4.14
CA PHE A 83 14.97 3.10 -3.75
C PHE A 83 15.38 3.49 -2.34
N GLY A 84 15.38 2.55 -1.38
CA GLY A 84 15.83 2.78 0.01
C GLY A 84 14.98 3.81 0.79
N GLY A 85 14.01 4.44 0.17
CA GLY A 85 13.09 5.39 0.78
C GLY A 85 11.79 4.73 1.24
N PRO A 86 10.84 5.55 1.79
CA PRO A 86 9.57 5.07 2.32
C PRO A 86 8.67 4.44 1.25
N VAL A 87 8.18 3.23 1.52
CA VAL A 87 7.27 2.48 0.63
C VAL A 87 6.04 2.02 1.41
N LEU A 88 4.85 2.33 0.90
CA LEU A 88 3.59 1.75 1.36
C LEU A 88 3.05 0.78 0.31
N GLY A 89 2.87 -0.48 0.68
CA GLY A 89 2.12 -1.46 -0.13
C GLY A 89 0.66 -1.49 0.30
N ILE A 90 -0.27 -1.37 -0.63
CA ILE A 90 -1.71 -1.47 -0.39
C ILE A 90 -2.21 -2.76 -1.03
N CYS A 91 -2.84 -3.66 -0.27
CA CYS A 91 -3.41 -4.91 -0.72
C CYS A 91 -2.37 -5.73 -1.52
N GLY A 92 -2.53 -5.87 -2.84
CA GLY A 92 -1.54 -6.51 -3.71
C GLY A 92 -0.13 -5.91 -3.59
N GLY A 93 -0.02 -4.61 -3.32
CA GLY A 93 1.27 -3.96 -3.07
C GLY A 93 1.98 -4.47 -1.82
N MET A 94 1.25 -4.74 -0.72
CA MET A 94 1.78 -5.40 0.48
C MET A 94 2.17 -6.86 0.18
N GLN A 95 1.33 -7.58 -0.57
CA GLN A 95 1.62 -8.95 -0.99
C GLN A 95 2.92 -9.02 -1.79
N LEU A 96 3.13 -8.08 -2.73
CA LEU A 96 4.38 -7.96 -3.48
C LEU A 96 5.58 -7.65 -2.57
N GLN A 97 5.44 -6.77 -1.56
CA GLN A 97 6.51 -6.51 -0.60
C GLN A 97 6.92 -7.78 0.15
N ALA A 98 5.95 -8.60 0.58
CA ALA A 98 6.23 -9.89 1.22
C ALA A 98 6.96 -10.83 0.26
N VAL A 99 6.49 -10.98 -1.00
CA VAL A 99 7.13 -11.82 -2.03
C VAL A 99 8.53 -11.31 -2.36
N PHE A 100 8.73 -9.99 -2.52
CA PHE A 100 10.05 -9.40 -2.79
C PHE A 100 11.07 -9.66 -1.66
N ALA A 101 10.58 -9.89 -0.45
CA ALA A 101 11.41 -10.23 0.71
C ALA A 101 11.51 -11.75 0.97
N GLY A 102 10.99 -12.60 0.08
CA GLY A 102 11.07 -14.06 0.18
C GLY A 102 9.90 -14.72 0.90
N GLY A 103 8.82 -13.99 1.15
CA GLY A 103 7.55 -14.51 1.66
C GLY A 103 6.69 -15.18 0.59
N ALA A 104 5.50 -15.63 0.97
CA ALA A 104 4.56 -16.30 0.08
C ALA A 104 3.12 -15.80 0.27
N ILE A 105 2.36 -15.84 -0.81
CA ILE A 105 0.94 -15.51 -0.86
C ILE A 105 0.14 -16.69 -1.39
N GLU A 106 -1.08 -16.86 -0.91
CA GLU A 106 -2.01 -17.89 -1.39
C GLU A 106 -3.42 -17.34 -1.59
N PRO A 107 -4.20 -17.94 -2.49
CA PRO A 107 -5.60 -17.56 -2.68
C PRO A 107 -6.45 -17.94 -1.46
N ARG A 108 -7.42 -17.10 -1.13
CA ARG A 108 -8.44 -17.35 -0.10
C ARG A 108 -9.57 -18.21 -0.64
N GLU A 109 -10.22 -18.97 0.23
CA GLU A 109 -11.46 -19.66 -0.12
C GLU A 109 -12.60 -18.68 -0.48
N ARG A 110 -12.67 -17.56 0.21
CA ARG A 110 -13.69 -16.51 0.00
C ARG A 110 -13.02 -15.12 -0.01
N PRO A 111 -13.34 -14.29 -0.99
CA PRO A 111 -12.88 -12.91 -1.00
C PRO A 111 -13.38 -12.14 0.23
N ALA A 112 -12.53 -11.32 0.83
CA ALA A 112 -12.94 -10.31 1.80
C ALA A 112 -13.37 -9.05 1.03
N VAL A 113 -14.58 -8.53 1.32
CA VAL A 113 -15.11 -7.33 0.66
C VAL A 113 -15.95 -6.52 1.63
N GLY A 114 -15.69 -5.22 1.71
CA GLY A 114 -16.47 -4.29 2.51
C GLY A 114 -15.70 -3.75 3.72
N PHE A 115 -16.38 -2.93 4.52
CA PHE A 115 -15.78 -2.41 5.76
C PHE A 115 -15.80 -3.48 6.85
N ALA A 116 -14.63 -3.76 7.40
CA ALA A 116 -14.41 -4.73 8.47
C ALA A 116 -13.58 -4.10 9.60
N SER A 117 -13.68 -4.71 10.78
CA SER A 117 -12.88 -4.32 11.93
C SER A 117 -11.60 -5.15 11.97
N VAL A 118 -10.46 -4.50 12.12
CA VAL A 118 -9.16 -5.14 12.32
C VAL A 118 -8.63 -4.83 13.71
N GLU A 119 -8.03 -5.82 14.37
CA GLU A 119 -7.36 -5.67 15.66
C GLU A 119 -6.00 -4.99 15.45
N VAL A 120 -5.76 -3.89 16.14
CA VAL A 120 -4.49 -3.16 16.11
C VAL A 120 -3.58 -3.72 17.20
N LEU A 121 -2.45 -4.30 16.78
CA LEU A 121 -1.45 -4.94 17.65
C LEU A 121 -0.33 -3.97 18.04
N ASP A 122 -0.08 -2.95 17.21
CA ASP A 122 0.93 -1.91 17.42
C ASP A 122 0.30 -0.56 17.08
N ASP A 123 0.01 0.25 18.12
CA ASP A 123 -0.62 1.58 18.01
C ASP A 123 0.41 2.70 17.80
N GLU A 124 1.57 2.37 17.29
CA GLU A 124 2.60 3.33 16.91
C GLU A 124 2.74 3.43 15.39
N GLY A 125 3.41 4.46 14.94
CA GLY A 125 3.75 4.62 13.53
C GLY A 125 2.52 4.57 12.60
N LEU A 126 2.44 3.56 11.72
CA LEU A 126 1.42 3.47 10.67
C LEU A 126 -0.01 3.47 11.23
N LEU A 127 -0.25 2.74 12.31
CA LEU A 127 -1.58 2.59 12.91
C LEU A 127 -1.79 3.49 14.14
N GLY A 128 -0.90 4.44 14.37
CA GLY A 128 -0.92 5.34 15.53
C GLY A 128 -2.27 6.02 15.76
N GLY A 129 -2.81 5.83 16.99
CA GLY A 129 -4.08 6.36 17.44
C GLY A 129 -5.32 5.65 16.87
N LEU A 130 -5.17 4.37 16.46
CA LEU A 130 -6.27 3.54 15.96
C LEU A 130 -6.60 2.36 16.90
N ALA A 131 -5.79 2.10 17.95
CA ALA A 131 -6.06 1.02 18.89
C ALA A 131 -7.36 1.25 19.67
N PRO A 132 -8.05 0.17 20.12
CA PRO A 132 -7.68 -1.23 19.93
C PRO A 132 -8.11 -1.83 18.57
N THR A 133 -8.94 -1.13 17.82
CA THR A 133 -9.48 -1.60 16.53
C THR A 133 -9.62 -0.46 15.55
N ALA A 134 -9.37 -0.73 14.27
CA ALA A 134 -9.65 0.17 13.16
C ALA A 134 -10.73 -0.43 12.25
N VAL A 135 -11.55 0.42 11.62
CA VAL A 135 -12.54 0.01 10.62
C VAL A 135 -12.02 0.37 9.24
N THR A 136 -11.64 -0.66 8.47
CA THR A 136 -10.96 -0.52 7.17
C THR A 136 -11.75 -1.18 6.05
N TYR A 137 -11.48 -0.82 4.80
CA TYR A 137 -12.14 -1.40 3.64
C TYR A 137 -11.32 -2.56 3.08
N GLU A 138 -11.90 -3.74 3.07
CA GLU A 138 -11.33 -4.95 2.51
C GLU A 138 -11.77 -5.15 1.07
N HIS A 139 -10.87 -5.60 0.21
CA HIS A 139 -11.18 -6.08 -1.14
C HIS A 139 -10.02 -6.95 -1.64
N HIS A 140 -9.89 -8.15 -1.09
CA HIS A 140 -8.81 -9.05 -1.47
C HIS A 140 -9.25 -10.51 -1.56
N SER A 141 -8.58 -11.25 -2.44
CA SER A 141 -8.79 -12.68 -2.69
C SER A 141 -7.51 -13.50 -2.43
N TRP A 142 -6.45 -12.85 -1.94
CA TRP A 142 -5.16 -13.45 -1.62
C TRP A 142 -4.68 -12.94 -0.27
N ASP A 143 -3.99 -13.81 0.47
CA ASP A 143 -3.37 -13.50 1.75
C ASP A 143 -1.87 -13.75 1.72
N VAL A 144 -1.13 -13.02 2.56
CA VAL A 144 0.25 -13.36 2.90
C VAL A 144 0.22 -14.52 3.89
N VAL A 145 0.69 -15.70 3.45
CA VAL A 145 0.72 -16.93 4.27
C VAL A 145 2.09 -17.20 4.87
N THR A 146 3.14 -16.68 4.25
CA THR A 146 4.49 -16.69 4.81
C THR A 146 5.01 -15.27 4.85
N LEU A 147 5.08 -14.69 6.04
CA LEU A 147 5.66 -13.38 6.27
C LEU A 147 7.17 -13.55 6.56
N PRO A 148 8.06 -12.80 5.87
CA PRO A 148 9.49 -12.84 6.16
C PRO A 148 9.79 -12.41 7.61
N GLU A 149 10.86 -12.95 8.20
CA GLU A 149 11.23 -12.72 9.61
C GLU A 149 11.56 -11.24 9.92
N ASP A 150 11.98 -10.49 8.91
CA ASP A 150 12.28 -9.06 9.02
C ASP A 150 11.00 -8.17 9.01
N PHE A 151 9.81 -8.77 8.92
CA PHE A 151 8.55 -8.05 9.05
C PHE A 151 7.90 -8.23 10.43
N VAL A 152 7.13 -7.24 10.82
CA VAL A 152 6.29 -7.24 12.03
C VAL A 152 4.84 -7.06 11.61
N VAL A 153 3.95 -7.88 12.14
CA VAL A 153 2.50 -7.71 11.99
C VAL A 153 2.04 -6.59 12.91
N LEU A 154 1.37 -5.59 12.34
CA LEU A 154 0.82 -4.43 13.07
C LEU A 154 -0.68 -4.55 13.34
N ALA A 155 -1.39 -5.31 12.50
CA ALA A 155 -2.81 -5.59 12.66
C ALA A 155 -3.16 -6.96 12.09
N ARG A 156 -4.25 -7.53 12.60
CA ARG A 156 -4.85 -8.79 12.12
C ARG A 156 -6.37 -8.72 12.24
N SER A 157 -7.07 -9.64 11.58
CA SER A 157 -8.48 -9.90 11.77
C SER A 157 -8.74 -11.38 12.10
N GLU A 158 -9.98 -11.74 12.37
CA GLU A 158 -10.38 -13.14 12.56
C GLU A 158 -10.05 -14.00 11.33
N ASP A 159 -10.25 -13.41 10.14
CA ASP A 159 -10.13 -14.10 8.86
C ASP A 159 -8.79 -13.85 8.15
N CYS A 160 -7.95 -12.92 8.62
CA CYS A 160 -6.66 -12.59 8.02
C CYS A 160 -5.61 -12.32 9.10
N ALA A 161 -4.58 -13.16 9.13
CA ALA A 161 -3.51 -13.06 10.14
C ALA A 161 -2.58 -11.85 9.90
N VAL A 162 -2.56 -11.29 8.69
CA VAL A 162 -1.63 -10.23 8.27
C VAL A 162 -2.40 -9.10 7.58
N GLU A 163 -2.99 -8.22 8.39
CA GLU A 163 -3.75 -7.06 7.89
C GLU A 163 -2.87 -5.81 7.69
N ALA A 164 -1.84 -5.65 8.49
CA ALA A 164 -0.85 -4.60 8.30
C ALA A 164 0.51 -5.04 8.79
N VAL A 165 1.55 -4.53 8.14
CA VAL A 165 2.95 -4.89 8.43
C VAL A 165 3.88 -3.69 8.37
N ARG A 166 5.04 -3.82 9.02
CA ARG A 166 6.23 -3.01 8.75
C ARG A 166 7.47 -3.88 8.65
N ALA A 167 8.42 -3.49 7.82
CA ALA A 167 9.75 -4.08 7.85
C ALA A 167 10.57 -3.50 9.03
N ARG A 168 11.53 -4.28 9.55
CA ARG A 168 12.41 -3.89 10.67
C ARG A 168 13.61 -3.06 10.22
N ASP A 169 14.16 -3.40 9.06
CA ASP A 169 15.46 -2.95 8.55
C ASP A 169 15.35 -1.92 7.39
N ARG A 170 14.12 -1.66 6.93
CA ARG A 170 13.86 -0.75 5.82
C ARG A 170 12.54 -0.01 6.02
N PRO A 171 12.37 1.19 5.41
CA PRO A 171 11.17 1.99 5.61
C PRO A 171 10.01 1.48 4.74
N TRP A 172 9.61 0.24 4.94
CA TRP A 172 8.48 -0.39 4.25
C TRP A 172 7.33 -0.66 5.21
N TRP A 173 6.15 -0.27 4.80
CA TRP A 173 4.87 -0.55 5.46
C TRP A 173 3.92 -1.15 4.44
N GLY A 174 2.97 -1.93 4.92
CA GLY A 174 1.93 -2.51 4.08
C GLY A 174 0.61 -2.67 4.81
N THR A 175 -0.49 -2.64 4.05
CA THR A 175 -1.84 -2.96 4.51
C THR A 175 -2.49 -3.94 3.54
N GLN A 176 -3.18 -4.97 4.05
CA GLN A 176 -4.00 -5.85 3.24
C GLN A 176 -5.29 -5.14 2.84
N PHE A 177 -5.83 -4.34 3.74
CA PHE A 177 -6.97 -3.46 3.48
C PHE A 177 -6.58 -2.24 2.62
N HIS A 178 -7.62 -1.55 2.12
CA HIS A 178 -7.53 -0.36 1.27
C HIS A 178 -7.70 0.93 2.06
N PRO A 179 -6.65 1.54 2.62
CA PRO A 179 -6.76 2.77 3.40
C PRO A 179 -7.24 3.96 2.56
N GLU A 180 -7.07 3.91 1.24
CA GLU A 180 -7.55 4.95 0.31
C GLU A 180 -9.07 4.90 0.07
N GLN A 181 -9.75 3.83 0.52
CA GLN A 181 -11.21 3.68 0.41
C GLN A 181 -11.97 4.21 1.63
N PHE A 182 -11.36 5.11 2.39
CA PHE A 182 -12.02 5.76 3.53
C PHE A 182 -13.26 6.57 3.14
N SER A 183 -14.15 6.76 4.12
CA SER A 183 -15.33 7.62 4.01
C SER A 183 -15.48 8.50 5.26
N VAL A 184 -16.48 9.42 5.24
CA VAL A 184 -16.82 10.21 6.45
C VAL A 184 -17.25 9.31 7.60
N LYS A 185 -17.97 8.21 7.30
CA LYS A 185 -18.43 7.23 8.29
C LYS A 185 -17.30 6.31 8.79
N HIS A 186 -16.31 6.03 7.94
CA HIS A 186 -15.18 5.15 8.24
C HIS A 186 -13.87 5.88 7.89
N PRO A 187 -13.36 6.76 8.77
CA PRO A 187 -12.23 7.65 8.47
C PRO A 187 -10.86 7.03 8.71
N ASP A 188 -10.77 5.83 9.29
CA ASP A 188 -9.53 5.25 9.80
C ASP A 188 -8.48 5.06 8.72
N GLY A 189 -8.89 4.66 7.50
CA GLY A 189 -7.99 4.58 6.35
C GLY A 189 -7.29 5.92 6.04
N ALA A 190 -8.02 7.04 6.17
CA ALA A 190 -7.40 8.36 5.99
C ALA A 190 -6.34 8.66 7.06
N ARG A 191 -6.52 8.15 8.30
CA ARG A 191 -5.53 8.25 9.36
C ARG A 191 -4.29 7.44 9.04
N VAL A 192 -4.45 6.19 8.58
CA VAL A 192 -3.34 5.34 8.12
C VAL A 192 -2.49 6.06 7.06
N LEU A 193 -3.11 6.62 6.03
CA LEU A 193 -2.37 7.35 4.99
C LEU A 193 -1.66 8.58 5.53
N ARG A 194 -2.28 9.39 6.42
CA ARG A 194 -1.61 10.53 7.06
C ARG A 194 -0.41 10.11 7.89
N ASN A 195 -0.56 9.02 8.66
CA ASN A 195 0.52 8.46 9.46
C ASN A 195 1.69 8.02 8.56
N PHE A 196 1.40 7.32 7.45
CA PHE A 196 2.43 6.94 6.49
C PHE A 196 3.19 8.17 5.94
N PHE A 197 2.49 9.22 5.51
CA PHE A 197 3.15 10.41 4.97
C PHE A 197 3.94 11.16 6.04
N ALA A 198 3.49 11.16 7.28
CA ALA A 198 4.27 11.71 8.40
C ALA A 198 5.55 10.90 8.64
N LEU A 199 5.48 9.56 8.65
CA LEU A 199 6.64 8.66 8.75
C LEU A 199 7.61 8.85 7.58
N ALA A 200 7.10 9.09 6.38
CA ALA A 200 7.87 9.35 5.17
C ALA A 200 8.50 10.75 5.14
N GLY A 201 8.20 11.62 6.09
CA GLY A 201 8.62 13.03 6.06
C GLY A 201 7.97 13.81 4.91
N VAL A 202 6.89 13.30 4.33
CA VAL A 202 6.14 13.95 3.25
C VAL A 202 5.05 14.79 3.90
N SER A 203 5.24 16.10 3.88
CA SER A 203 4.22 17.07 4.29
C SER A 203 4.21 18.23 3.32
N ALA A 204 3.04 18.81 3.08
CA ALA A 204 3.00 20.11 2.41
C ALA A 204 3.91 21.06 3.18
N SER A 205 4.91 21.65 2.52
CA SER A 205 5.64 22.78 3.09
C SER A 205 4.58 23.77 3.57
N ARG A 206 4.49 23.98 4.89
CA ARG A 206 3.79 25.17 5.39
C ARG A 206 4.50 26.35 4.76
N ALA A 207 3.89 26.94 3.74
CA ALA A 207 4.28 28.27 3.33
C ALA A 207 4.14 29.14 4.58
N LEU A 208 5.28 29.51 5.16
CA LEU A 208 5.35 30.56 6.17
C LEU A 208 4.90 31.83 5.46
N GLY A 209 3.60 32.15 5.59
CA GLY A 209 3.04 33.44 5.28
C GLY A 209 3.20 34.36 6.46
#